data_fcd832bb2f5fab7595f990ed4d79a634
#
_entry.id   fcd832bb2f5fab7595f990ed4d79a634
#
_cell.length_a   1.000
_cell.length_b   1.000
_cell.length_c   1.000
_cell.angle_alpha   90.00
_cell.angle_beta   90.00
_cell.angle_gamma   90.00
#
_symmetry.space_group_name_H-M   'P 1'
#
loop_
_entity.id
_entity.type
_entity.pdbx_description
1 polymer ?
#
loop_
_entity_poly.entity_id
_entity_poly.type
_entity_poly.pdbx_seq_one_letter_code
_entity_poly.pdbx_strand_id
1 'polypeptide(L)'
;LVNSDHNYTYLDYTYEQIDLNKAYSFNPIPDGFTKEEAEQILGLGTQMWGEWTPTKKEVYSQTFPRIAAYAETGWTLTNNKNYKRFKASLTALFKKWEENLD
;
A
#
# COMPACT_ATOMS: atom_id res chain seq x y z
N LEU A 1 1.02 -17.43 -5.32
CA LEU A 1 1.87 -16.29 -5.61
C LEU A 1 1.45 -15.07 -4.82
N VAL A 2 2.43 -14.31 -4.38
CA VAL A 2 2.21 -12.98 -3.76
C VAL A 2 2.82 -11.95 -4.70
N ASN A 3 2.03 -10.95 -5.12
CA ASN A 3 2.49 -9.93 -6.04
C ASN A 3 3.10 -8.75 -5.27
N SER A 4 4.38 -8.49 -5.48
CA SER A 4 5.15 -7.43 -4.84
C SER A 4 5.87 -6.58 -5.88
N ASP A 5 5.15 -6.13 -6.89
CA ASP A 5 5.74 -5.30 -7.95
C ASP A 5 6.37 -4.04 -7.36
N HIS A 6 7.70 -3.94 -7.43
CA HIS A 6 8.44 -2.85 -6.80
C HIS A 6 8.03 -1.45 -7.30
N ASN A 7 7.51 -1.35 -8.51
CA ASN A 7 7.03 -0.06 -9.04
C ASN A 7 5.86 0.51 -8.24
N TYR A 8 5.15 -0.34 -7.48
CA TYR A 8 3.97 0.05 -6.70
C TYR A 8 4.13 -0.19 -5.21
N THR A 9 5.00 -1.10 -4.77
CA THR A 9 4.97 -1.65 -3.41
C THR A 9 6.18 -1.35 -2.56
N TYR A 10 7.26 -0.78 -3.12
CA TYR A 10 8.48 -0.50 -2.36
C TYR A 10 8.32 0.78 -1.55
N LEU A 11 8.19 0.63 -0.24
CA LEU A 11 8.09 1.75 0.69
C LEU A 11 9.40 2.57 0.79
N ASP A 12 10.51 1.99 0.34
CA ASP A 12 11.80 2.69 0.24
C ASP A 12 11.78 3.81 -0.80
N TYR A 13 10.88 3.72 -1.79
CA TYR A 13 10.77 4.76 -2.82
C TYR A 13 10.11 6.01 -2.24
N THR A 14 10.53 7.17 -2.77
CA THR A 14 9.97 8.45 -2.34
C THR A 14 8.51 8.60 -2.74
N TYR A 15 7.81 9.54 -2.11
CA TYR A 15 6.42 9.86 -2.48
C TYR A 15 6.30 10.48 -3.87
N GLU A 16 7.40 10.97 -4.45
CA GLU A 16 7.43 11.41 -5.85
C GLU A 16 7.37 10.22 -6.80
N GLN A 17 8.01 9.11 -6.43
CA GLN A 17 8.03 7.88 -7.22
C GLN A 17 6.77 7.04 -7.02
N ILE A 18 6.34 6.88 -5.77
CA ILE A 18 5.12 6.17 -5.42
C ILE A 18 4.33 7.04 -4.45
N ASP A 19 3.42 7.84 -4.98
CA ASP A 19 2.53 8.63 -4.15
C ASP A 19 1.38 7.76 -3.61
N LEU A 20 0.55 8.35 -2.75
CA LEU A 20 -0.55 7.63 -2.12
C LEU A 20 -1.55 7.10 -3.15
N ASN A 21 -1.85 7.89 -4.19
CA ASN A 21 -2.78 7.49 -5.24
C ASN A 21 -2.24 6.30 -6.03
N LYS A 22 -0.96 6.32 -6.38
CA LYS A 22 -0.32 5.21 -7.08
C LYS A 22 -0.34 3.94 -6.23
N ALA A 23 0.00 4.05 -4.94
CA ALA A 23 -0.06 2.91 -4.03
C ALA A 23 -1.48 2.34 -3.95
N TYR A 24 -2.48 3.21 -3.83
CA TYR A 24 -3.88 2.78 -3.76
C TYR A 24 -4.38 2.16 -5.06
N SER A 25 -3.86 2.61 -6.21
CA SER A 25 -4.27 2.11 -7.52
C SER A 25 -3.72 0.72 -7.86
N PHE A 26 -2.80 0.20 -7.05
CA PHE A 26 -2.19 -1.10 -7.32
C PHE A 26 -3.23 -2.21 -7.33
N ASN A 27 -3.23 -2.97 -8.41
CA ASN A 27 -4.05 -4.18 -8.52
C ASN A 27 -3.10 -5.38 -8.59
N PRO A 28 -3.09 -6.25 -7.56
CA PRO A 28 -2.18 -7.40 -7.55
C PRO A 28 -2.52 -8.45 -8.60
N ILE A 29 -3.71 -8.36 -9.22
CA ILE A 29 -4.12 -9.25 -10.31
C ILE A 29 -4.01 -8.47 -11.62
N PRO A 30 -2.97 -8.72 -12.44
CA PRO A 30 -2.80 -7.99 -13.70
C PRO A 30 -3.98 -8.18 -14.67
N ASP A 31 -4.22 -7.17 -15.49
CA ASP A 31 -5.22 -7.25 -16.54
C ASP A 31 -4.92 -8.40 -17.50
N GLY A 32 -5.96 -9.04 -17.99
CA GLY A 32 -5.84 -10.15 -18.94
C GLY A 32 -5.64 -11.52 -18.30
N PHE A 33 -5.53 -11.58 -16.97
CA PHE A 33 -5.47 -12.89 -16.30
C PHE A 33 -6.82 -13.58 -16.38
N THR A 34 -6.79 -14.90 -16.64
CA THR A 34 -7.99 -15.73 -16.52
C THR A 34 -8.37 -15.88 -15.04
N LYS A 35 -9.59 -16.37 -14.80
CA LYS A 35 -10.02 -16.66 -13.44
C LYS A 35 -9.08 -17.64 -12.73
N GLU A 36 -8.65 -18.68 -13.44
CA GLU A 36 -7.72 -19.68 -12.89
C GLU A 36 -6.37 -19.07 -12.55
N GLU A 37 -5.85 -18.21 -13.40
CA GLU A 37 -4.59 -17.50 -13.15
C GLU A 37 -4.73 -16.53 -11.96
N ALA A 38 -5.85 -15.81 -11.88
CA ALA A 38 -6.12 -14.89 -10.78
C ALA A 38 -6.19 -15.62 -9.43
N GLU A 39 -6.74 -16.81 -9.39
CA GLU A 39 -6.83 -17.62 -8.17
C GLU A 39 -5.46 -18.02 -7.61
N GLN A 40 -4.41 -17.97 -8.42
CA GLN A 40 -3.04 -18.26 -7.98
C GLN A 40 -2.39 -17.06 -7.28
N ILE A 41 -2.99 -15.88 -7.37
CA ILE A 41 -2.50 -14.70 -6.67
C ILE A 41 -3.11 -14.69 -5.27
N LEU A 42 -2.30 -15.00 -4.26
CA LEU A 42 -2.74 -15.09 -2.87
C LEU A 42 -2.93 -13.72 -2.21
N GLY A 43 -2.26 -12.70 -2.74
CA GLY A 43 -2.32 -11.37 -2.18
C GLY A 43 -1.20 -10.49 -2.70
N LEU A 44 -0.97 -9.38 -2.03
CA LEU A 44 0.13 -8.47 -2.34
C LEU A 44 1.13 -8.42 -1.19
N GLY A 45 2.33 -7.96 -1.49
CA GLY A 45 3.36 -7.69 -0.50
C GLY A 45 3.88 -6.29 -0.68
N THR A 46 4.30 -5.66 0.40
CA THR A 46 4.98 -4.37 0.36
C THR A 46 6.27 -4.49 1.16
N GLN A 47 7.32 -3.80 0.75
CA GLN A 47 8.65 -3.97 1.30
C GLN A 47 9.23 -2.66 1.82
N MET A 48 9.94 -2.77 2.92
CA MET A 48 10.77 -1.69 3.48
C MET A 48 12.13 -2.29 3.82
N TRP A 49 13.13 -2.00 3.01
CA TRP A 49 14.49 -2.54 3.17
C TRP A 49 15.35 -1.70 4.11
N GLY A 50 15.04 -0.41 4.25
CA GLY A 50 15.69 0.47 5.21
C GLY A 50 17.02 1.09 4.79
N GLU A 51 17.46 0.89 3.56
CA GLU A 51 18.74 1.43 3.09
C GLU A 51 18.84 2.96 3.17
N TRP A 52 17.70 3.64 2.96
CA TRP A 52 17.62 5.09 2.90
C TRP A 52 16.86 5.68 4.08
N THR A 53 16.56 4.87 5.09
CA THR A 53 15.71 5.27 6.22
C THR A 53 16.36 4.85 7.55
N PRO A 54 17.48 5.51 7.94
CA PRO A 54 18.26 5.07 9.11
C PRO A 54 17.58 5.32 10.46
N THR A 55 16.52 6.13 10.52
CA THR A 55 15.83 6.45 11.78
C THR A 55 14.42 5.90 11.78
N LYS A 56 13.88 5.67 12.99
CA LYS A 56 12.49 5.25 13.20
C LYS A 56 11.52 6.24 12.57
N LYS A 57 11.79 7.54 12.71
CA LYS A 57 10.96 8.60 12.15
C LYS A 57 10.89 8.50 10.62
N GLU A 58 12.03 8.25 9.97
CA GLU A 58 12.09 8.12 8.52
C GLU A 58 11.35 6.88 8.03
N VAL A 59 11.49 5.76 8.73
CA VAL A 59 10.75 4.53 8.42
C VAL A 59 9.24 4.80 8.49
N TYR A 60 8.79 5.46 9.54
CA TYR A 60 7.37 5.78 9.70
C TYR A 60 6.87 6.72 8.61
N SER A 61 7.66 7.74 8.26
CA SER A 61 7.29 8.67 7.19
C SER A 61 7.17 8.00 5.83
N GLN A 62 8.06 7.05 5.54
CA GLN A 62 8.01 6.30 4.29
C GLN A 62 6.88 5.26 4.27
N THR A 63 6.51 4.72 5.43
CA THR A 63 5.51 3.68 5.54
C THR A 63 4.09 4.24 5.57
N PHE A 64 3.84 5.23 6.41
CA PHE A 64 2.51 5.81 6.59
C PHE A 64 2.37 7.08 5.74
N PRO A 65 1.26 7.30 5.03
CA PRO A 65 0.04 6.48 5.01
C PRO A 65 0.01 5.39 3.93
N ARG A 66 1.05 5.21 3.13
CA ARG A 66 1.02 4.25 2.02
C ARG A 66 0.65 2.83 2.45
N ILE A 67 1.08 2.41 3.63
CA ILE A 67 0.75 1.07 4.13
C ILE A 67 -0.77 0.85 4.24
N ALA A 68 -1.53 1.89 4.54
CA ALA A 68 -2.99 1.80 4.59
C ALA A 68 -3.58 1.55 3.20
N ALA A 69 -2.98 2.13 2.15
CA ALA A 69 -3.41 1.90 0.78
C ALA A 69 -3.23 0.44 0.37
N TYR A 70 -2.10 -0.16 0.72
CA TYR A 70 -1.84 -1.57 0.43
C TYR A 70 -2.76 -2.48 1.24
N ALA A 71 -3.03 -2.15 2.50
CA ALA A 71 -3.94 -2.90 3.34
C ALA A 71 -5.35 -2.91 2.72
N GLU A 72 -5.85 -1.76 2.28
CA GLU A 72 -7.16 -1.71 1.65
C GLU A 72 -7.18 -2.46 0.33
N THR A 73 -6.14 -2.36 -0.47
CA THR A 73 -6.02 -3.12 -1.72
C THR A 73 -6.10 -4.62 -1.47
N GLY A 74 -5.48 -5.11 -0.39
CA GLY A 74 -5.51 -6.53 -0.04
C GLY A 74 -6.85 -7.02 0.49
N TRP A 75 -7.61 -6.16 1.16
CA TRP A 75 -8.86 -6.54 1.84
C TRP A 75 -10.14 -6.15 1.10
N THR A 76 -10.05 -5.24 0.12
CA THR A 76 -11.22 -4.67 -0.54
C THR A 76 -11.29 -5.13 -1.99
N LEU A 77 -12.45 -5.60 -2.43
CA LEU A 77 -12.66 -5.93 -3.83
C LEU A 77 -12.41 -4.70 -4.70
N THR A 78 -11.77 -4.89 -5.85
CA THR A 78 -11.40 -3.80 -6.75
C THR A 78 -12.59 -2.91 -7.09
N ASN A 79 -13.77 -3.51 -7.32
CA ASN A 79 -14.99 -2.78 -7.65
C ASN A 79 -15.49 -1.90 -6.50
N ASN A 80 -15.08 -2.18 -5.28
CA ASN A 80 -15.49 -1.44 -4.09
C ASN A 80 -14.46 -0.40 -3.66
N LYS A 81 -13.33 -0.32 -4.33
CA LYS A 81 -12.29 0.66 -4.02
C LYS A 81 -12.72 2.06 -4.45
N ASN A 82 -12.50 3.04 -3.58
CA ASN A 82 -12.82 4.43 -3.83
C ASN A 82 -11.77 5.30 -3.15
N TYR A 83 -10.89 5.89 -3.93
CA TYR A 83 -9.76 6.67 -3.42
C TYR A 83 -10.21 7.87 -2.58
N LYS A 84 -11.27 8.57 -3.00
CA LYS A 84 -11.80 9.72 -2.27
C LYS A 84 -12.28 9.32 -0.87
N ARG A 85 -13.02 8.23 -0.78
CA ARG A 85 -13.50 7.69 0.49
C ARG A 85 -12.33 7.21 1.34
N PHE A 86 -11.36 6.54 0.73
CA PHE A 86 -10.15 6.10 1.41
C PHE A 86 -9.40 7.28 2.03
N LYS A 87 -9.15 8.34 1.25
CA LYS A 87 -8.49 9.55 1.76
C LYS A 87 -9.25 10.17 2.93
N ALA A 88 -10.57 10.23 2.84
CA ALA A 88 -11.40 10.78 3.91
C ALA A 88 -11.26 9.96 5.20
N SER A 89 -11.11 8.64 5.09
CA SER A 89 -10.96 7.74 6.23
C SER A 89 -9.58 7.86 6.90
N LEU A 90 -8.58 8.36 6.21
CA LEU A 90 -7.22 8.46 6.75
C LEU A 90 -7.13 9.34 7.99
N THR A 91 -7.99 10.35 8.11
CA THR A 91 -7.99 11.24 9.28
C THR A 91 -8.16 10.45 10.58
N ALA A 92 -9.09 9.50 10.60
CA ALA A 92 -9.32 8.65 11.77
C ALA A 92 -8.14 7.70 12.02
N LEU A 93 -7.54 7.17 10.95
CA LEU A 93 -6.37 6.30 11.05
C LEU A 93 -5.16 7.06 11.57
N PHE A 94 -4.89 8.26 11.08
CA PHE A 94 -3.80 9.10 11.57
C PHE A 94 -3.92 9.35 13.06
N LYS A 95 -5.12 9.62 13.54
CA LYS A 95 -5.36 9.83 14.95
C LYS A 95 -5.01 8.60 15.78
N LYS A 96 -5.38 7.41 15.31
CA LYS A 96 -5.03 6.15 15.98
C LYS A 96 -3.53 5.90 15.95
N TRP A 97 -2.88 6.20 14.84
CA TRP A 97 -1.43 6.02 14.73
C TRP A 97 -0.70 6.94 15.69
N GLU A 98 -1.11 8.19 15.82
CA GLU A 98 -0.51 9.15 16.76
C GLU A 98 -0.63 8.67 18.21
N GLU A 99 -1.74 8.03 18.57
CA GLU A 99 -1.95 7.48 19.90
C GLU A 99 -1.03 6.30 20.22
N ASN A 100 -0.58 5.57 19.19
CA ASN A 100 0.20 4.33 19.34
C ASN A 100 1.67 4.45 18.92
N LEU A 101 2.06 5.56 18.33
CA LEU A 101 3.45 5.81 17.93
C LEU A 101 4.14 6.63 19.02
N ASP A 102 5.21 6.08 19.57
CA ASP A 102 6.05 6.80 20.56
C ASP A 102 7.21 7.52 19.91
#